data_e0e8c6e6deff6eecd4fe1ee5975f9f97
#
_entry.id   e0e8c6e6deff6eecd4fe1ee5975f9f97
#
_cell.length_a   1.000
_cell.length_b   1.000
_cell.length_c   1.000
_cell.angle_alpha   90.00
_cell.angle_beta   90.00
_cell.angle_gamma   90.00
#
_symmetry.space_group_name_H-M   'P 1'
#
loop_
_entity.id
_entity.type
_entity.pdbx_description
1 polymer ?
#
loop_
_entity_poly.entity_id
_entity_poly.type
_entity_poly.pdbx_seq_one_letter_code
_entity_poly.pdbx_strand_id
1 'polypeptide(L)'
;SLEELQNWVNSRIETQVPFRICGNGSRFVSTISGNQEDIPGDILSLKKLDGTRFFDPDDMVVGVEAGMSIRTLQGMLAEKNMVLPVNPWFPDSCVGSVVACNDYGPNRMDMGGLRDCIIGIEYINGKGELVKAGGKVVKNVSGYDLTRMMLGSQGGLGVITAVNFKVMPRPVEPHGMFGIFRDEVWLSQLKELRKLRIPLNWIQALSTSDSSWVLGMGYSGNKLNRNRIEGEIREVFGKTLNIQPDGKSYSGQIFTPGEQRFTGFLPSIRDAWKMEESHFHVFATLPTEEIFTFPFETFRKANFKIAVHPTGGDIHFMHKSTERKEQLQHLEKIKSAMIHADSKLRWVSSTPKCSFMDLGKFGVASGYSLVKRLKKHLDPAGVFFAPYYDLEFDE
;
A
#
# COMPACT_ATOMS: atom_id res chain seq x y z
N SER A 1 -3.46 -1.80 -27.60
CA SER A 1 -2.21 -1.03 -27.82
C SER A 1 -2.26 0.30 -27.08
N LEU A 2 -1.11 0.95 -26.91
CA LEU A 2 -1.03 2.29 -26.32
C LEU A 2 -1.78 3.33 -27.19
N GLU A 3 -1.73 3.19 -28.48
CA GLU A 3 -2.42 4.06 -29.44
C GLU A 3 -3.97 3.96 -29.30
N GLU A 4 -4.50 2.75 -29.22
CA GLU A 4 -5.93 2.53 -28.96
C GLU A 4 -6.37 3.14 -27.63
N LEU A 5 -5.52 3.00 -26.58
CA LEU A 5 -5.76 3.59 -25.28
C LEU A 5 -5.83 5.11 -25.38
N GLN A 6 -4.86 5.74 -26.07
CA GLN A 6 -4.81 7.19 -26.25
C GLN A 6 -6.01 7.70 -27.04
N ASN A 7 -6.38 7.01 -28.12
CA ASN A 7 -7.57 7.34 -28.94
C ASN A 7 -8.86 7.24 -28.12
N TRP A 8 -8.97 6.22 -27.27
CA TRP A 8 -10.11 6.06 -26.38
C TRP A 8 -10.19 7.20 -25.35
N VAL A 9 -9.07 7.57 -24.70
CA VAL A 9 -9.02 8.70 -23.77
C VAL A 9 -9.39 10.01 -24.47
N ASN A 10 -8.88 10.26 -25.68
CA ASN A 10 -9.21 11.45 -26.49
C ASN A 10 -10.70 11.53 -26.76
N SER A 11 -11.35 10.43 -27.12
CA SER A 11 -12.80 10.41 -27.35
C SER A 11 -13.59 10.79 -26.08
N ARG A 12 -13.11 10.44 -24.89
CA ARG A 12 -13.73 10.82 -23.61
C ARG A 12 -13.52 12.30 -23.28
N ILE A 13 -12.35 12.83 -23.60
CA ILE A 13 -12.06 14.27 -23.46
C ILE A 13 -12.97 15.09 -24.37
N GLU A 14 -13.11 14.69 -25.64
CA GLU A 14 -13.98 15.36 -26.61
C GLU A 14 -15.47 15.33 -26.22
N THR A 15 -15.92 14.20 -25.70
CA THR A 15 -17.34 14.01 -25.29
C THR A 15 -17.59 14.45 -23.84
N GLN A 16 -16.57 14.79 -23.07
CA GLN A 16 -16.62 15.14 -21.64
C GLN A 16 -17.31 14.06 -20.80
N VAL A 17 -17.13 12.78 -21.17
CA VAL A 17 -17.69 11.66 -20.42
C VAL A 17 -16.66 11.18 -19.40
N PRO A 18 -16.94 11.29 -18.09
CA PRO A 18 -16.05 10.84 -17.06
C PRO A 18 -15.77 9.33 -17.12
N PHE A 19 -14.60 8.90 -16.67
CA PHE A 19 -14.26 7.49 -16.57
C PHE A 19 -13.31 7.22 -15.38
N ARG A 20 -13.27 5.96 -14.96
CA ARG A 20 -12.40 5.48 -13.90
C ARG A 20 -11.34 4.56 -14.46
N ILE A 21 -10.15 4.67 -13.93
CA ILE A 21 -9.00 3.82 -14.28
C ILE A 21 -8.97 2.62 -13.34
N CYS A 22 -8.91 1.42 -13.90
CA CYS A 22 -8.86 0.17 -13.14
C CYS A 22 -7.71 -0.71 -13.64
N GLY A 23 -6.95 -1.28 -12.70
CA GLY A 23 -6.04 -2.39 -12.93
C GLY A 23 -6.76 -3.73 -12.68
N ASN A 24 -6.21 -4.57 -11.79
CA ASN A 24 -6.81 -5.86 -11.40
C ASN A 24 -8.00 -5.74 -10.43
N GLY A 25 -8.44 -4.53 -10.10
CA GLY A 25 -9.58 -4.30 -9.23
C GLY A 25 -9.34 -4.60 -7.75
N SER A 26 -8.11 -4.85 -7.34
CA SER A 26 -7.77 -5.22 -5.94
C SER A 26 -8.21 -4.19 -4.90
N ARG A 27 -8.48 -2.95 -5.32
CA ARG A 27 -8.98 -1.85 -4.48
C ARG A 27 -10.37 -1.36 -4.87
N PHE A 28 -10.98 -1.95 -5.93
CA PHE A 28 -12.26 -1.54 -6.50
C PHE A 28 -13.33 -2.63 -6.48
N VAL A 29 -13.09 -3.75 -5.84
CA VAL A 29 -14.04 -4.90 -5.83
C VAL A 29 -15.43 -4.48 -5.38
N SER A 30 -15.51 -3.52 -4.46
CA SER A 30 -16.78 -3.00 -3.94
C SER A 30 -17.61 -2.16 -4.92
N THR A 31 -16.99 -1.61 -5.96
CA THR A 31 -17.69 -0.72 -6.90
C THR A 31 -18.23 -1.44 -8.13
N ILE A 32 -17.80 -2.67 -8.37
CA ILE A 32 -18.20 -3.46 -9.54
C ILE A 32 -19.51 -4.25 -9.29
N SER A 33 -19.79 -4.62 -8.03
CA SER A 33 -20.97 -5.40 -7.66
C SER A 33 -22.17 -4.59 -7.15
N GLY A 34 -22.06 -3.26 -7.00
CA GLY A 34 -23.17 -2.36 -6.67
C GLY A 34 -23.79 -1.77 -7.92
N ASN A 35 -25.08 -1.39 -7.87
CA ASN A 35 -25.78 -0.73 -8.97
C ASN A 35 -24.90 0.37 -9.56
N GLN A 36 -24.64 0.30 -10.86
CA GLN A 36 -23.78 1.21 -11.63
C GLN A 36 -24.21 2.69 -11.57
N GLU A 37 -25.41 2.96 -11.02
CA GLU A 37 -26.03 4.28 -11.02
C GLU A 37 -25.36 5.31 -10.09
N ASP A 38 -24.58 4.86 -9.08
CA ASP A 38 -24.00 5.78 -8.08
C ASP A 38 -22.58 6.28 -8.42
N ILE A 39 -21.97 5.81 -9.52
CA ILE A 39 -20.60 6.18 -9.86
C ILE A 39 -20.55 6.59 -11.33
N PRO A 40 -20.26 7.86 -11.63
CA PRO A 40 -20.26 8.35 -12.99
C PRO A 40 -19.16 7.70 -13.85
N GLY A 41 -19.53 7.36 -15.06
CA GLY A 41 -18.62 7.05 -16.15
C GLY A 41 -18.21 5.58 -16.32
N ASP A 42 -17.54 5.34 -17.42
CA ASP A 42 -17.04 4.04 -17.84
C ASP A 42 -15.81 3.59 -17.04
N ILE A 43 -15.47 2.31 -17.14
CA ILE A 43 -14.26 1.75 -16.54
C ILE A 43 -13.21 1.49 -17.62
N LEU A 44 -12.09 2.19 -17.55
CA LEU A 44 -10.91 1.94 -18.37
C LEU A 44 -10.02 0.87 -17.71
N SER A 45 -9.97 -0.32 -18.29
CA SER A 45 -9.10 -1.39 -17.78
C SER A 45 -7.73 -1.35 -18.46
N LEU A 46 -6.67 -1.28 -17.65
CA LEU A 46 -5.28 -1.31 -18.12
C LEU A 46 -4.64 -2.72 -18.11
N LYS A 47 -5.39 -3.77 -17.79
CA LYS A 47 -4.87 -5.15 -17.66
C LYS A 47 -4.08 -5.66 -18.86
N LYS A 48 -4.44 -5.22 -20.08
CA LYS A 48 -3.79 -5.62 -21.33
C LYS A 48 -2.51 -4.85 -21.63
N LEU A 49 -2.19 -3.84 -20.83
CA LEU A 49 -0.96 -3.05 -20.95
C LEU A 49 0.04 -3.59 -19.92
N ASP A 50 0.54 -4.81 -20.11
CA ASP A 50 1.31 -5.59 -19.15
C ASP A 50 2.72 -6.01 -19.63
N GLY A 51 3.20 -5.38 -20.70
CA GLY A 51 4.50 -5.67 -21.30
C GLY A 51 5.68 -5.16 -20.48
N THR A 52 6.85 -5.79 -20.69
CA THR A 52 8.14 -5.28 -20.25
C THR A 52 8.73 -4.40 -21.34
N ARG A 53 9.05 -3.14 -21.02
CA ARG A 53 9.66 -2.18 -21.93
C ARG A 53 11.16 -2.37 -22.07
N PHE A 54 11.83 -2.62 -20.96
CA PHE A 54 13.25 -2.98 -20.86
C PHE A 54 13.55 -3.56 -19.49
N PHE A 55 14.62 -4.31 -19.37
CA PHE A 55 15.20 -4.76 -18.11
C PHE A 55 16.72 -4.82 -18.26
N ASP A 56 17.40 -4.02 -17.46
CA ASP A 56 18.85 -3.96 -17.40
C ASP A 56 19.30 -4.26 -15.96
N PRO A 57 19.69 -5.52 -15.68
CA PRO A 57 20.14 -5.91 -14.36
C PRO A 57 21.47 -5.25 -13.95
N ASP A 58 22.36 -4.94 -14.89
CA ASP A 58 23.67 -4.35 -14.61
C ASP A 58 23.53 -2.89 -14.15
N ASP A 59 22.61 -2.15 -14.77
CA ASP A 59 22.22 -0.80 -14.36
C ASP A 59 21.18 -0.79 -13.23
N MET A 60 20.67 -1.95 -12.84
CA MET A 60 19.63 -2.12 -11.82
C MET A 60 18.35 -1.33 -12.13
N VAL A 61 17.91 -1.36 -13.38
CA VAL A 61 16.71 -0.64 -13.82
C VAL A 61 15.76 -1.54 -14.63
N VAL A 62 14.47 -1.30 -14.47
CA VAL A 62 13.42 -1.97 -15.23
C VAL A 62 12.33 -0.98 -15.62
N GLY A 63 11.83 -1.08 -16.84
CA GLY A 63 10.67 -0.34 -17.32
C GLY A 63 9.56 -1.30 -17.69
N VAL A 64 8.37 -1.10 -17.15
CA VAL A 64 7.22 -1.97 -17.36
C VAL A 64 5.96 -1.17 -17.61
N GLU A 65 4.99 -1.79 -18.26
CA GLU A 65 3.69 -1.21 -18.50
C GLU A 65 2.80 -1.27 -17.24
N ALA A 66 1.88 -0.32 -17.14
CA ALA A 66 1.11 -0.06 -15.92
C ALA A 66 0.16 -1.18 -15.50
N GLY A 67 -0.26 -2.03 -16.44
CA GLY A 67 -1.14 -3.19 -16.19
C GLY A 67 -0.41 -4.44 -15.67
N MET A 68 0.92 -4.49 -15.74
CA MET A 68 1.70 -5.61 -15.19
C MET A 68 1.45 -5.74 -13.69
N SER A 69 1.23 -6.99 -13.21
CA SER A 69 1.08 -7.21 -11.76
C SER A 69 2.43 -7.12 -11.05
N ILE A 70 2.43 -6.65 -9.78
CA ILE A 70 3.65 -6.66 -8.97
C ILE A 70 4.18 -8.08 -8.79
N ARG A 71 3.30 -9.08 -8.67
CA ARG A 71 3.71 -10.49 -8.58
C ARG A 71 4.50 -10.92 -9.81
N THR A 72 4.02 -10.61 -11.01
CA THR A 72 4.70 -10.92 -12.28
C THR A 72 6.05 -10.21 -12.36
N LEU A 73 6.08 -8.92 -12.05
CA LEU A 73 7.32 -8.14 -12.03
C LEU A 73 8.35 -8.70 -11.04
N GLN A 74 7.94 -9.00 -9.80
CA GLN A 74 8.85 -9.59 -8.80
C GLN A 74 9.36 -10.98 -9.23
N GLY A 75 8.51 -11.79 -9.87
CA GLY A 75 8.92 -13.09 -10.44
C GLY A 75 10.02 -12.94 -11.48
N MET A 76 9.83 -12.04 -12.46
CA MET A 76 10.81 -11.74 -13.50
C MET A 76 12.14 -11.21 -12.91
N LEU A 77 12.08 -10.33 -11.94
CA LEU A 77 13.27 -9.79 -11.28
C LEU A 77 14.02 -10.88 -10.49
N ALA A 78 13.30 -11.81 -9.86
CA ALA A 78 13.89 -12.89 -9.08
C ALA A 78 14.75 -13.84 -9.94
N GLU A 79 14.43 -14.03 -11.23
CA GLU A 79 15.24 -14.82 -12.16
C GLU A 79 16.66 -14.25 -12.35
N LYS A 80 16.83 -12.95 -12.14
CA LYS A 80 18.11 -12.23 -12.17
C LYS A 80 18.64 -11.87 -10.78
N ASN A 81 18.13 -12.52 -9.74
CA ASN A 81 18.50 -12.26 -8.35
C ASN A 81 18.29 -10.79 -7.92
N MET A 82 17.28 -10.13 -8.50
CA MET A 82 16.89 -8.77 -8.23
C MET A 82 15.54 -8.71 -7.53
N VAL A 83 15.21 -7.55 -6.95
CA VAL A 83 13.94 -7.29 -6.29
C VAL A 83 13.51 -5.84 -6.50
N LEU A 84 12.22 -5.62 -6.71
CA LEU A 84 11.63 -4.30 -6.59
C LEU A 84 11.46 -3.98 -5.09
N PRO A 85 11.96 -2.82 -4.59
CA PRO A 85 11.94 -2.50 -3.16
C PRO A 85 10.56 -2.09 -2.64
N VAL A 86 9.49 -2.65 -3.21
CA VAL A 86 8.12 -2.46 -2.76
C VAL A 86 7.39 -3.78 -2.68
N ASN A 87 6.59 -3.93 -1.65
CA ASN A 87 5.84 -5.14 -1.37
C ASN A 87 4.41 -4.77 -0.99
N PRO A 88 3.58 -4.31 -1.96
CA PRO A 88 2.25 -3.79 -1.70
C PRO A 88 1.37 -4.84 -1.04
N TRP A 89 0.35 -4.37 -0.33
CA TRP A 89 -0.57 -5.23 0.40
C TRP A 89 -1.26 -6.28 -0.50
N PHE A 90 -1.59 -5.89 -1.73
CA PHE A 90 -2.13 -6.80 -2.74
C PHE A 90 -1.09 -7.08 -3.83
N PRO A 91 -0.41 -8.23 -3.81
CA PRO A 91 0.68 -8.54 -4.76
C PRO A 91 0.19 -8.65 -6.21
N ASP A 92 -1.08 -8.95 -6.43
CA ASP A 92 -1.68 -9.00 -7.77
C ASP A 92 -2.14 -7.63 -8.27
N SER A 93 -1.93 -6.54 -7.50
CA SER A 93 -2.16 -5.18 -7.97
C SER A 93 -1.27 -4.86 -9.16
N CYS A 94 -1.83 -4.12 -10.11
CA CYS A 94 -1.07 -3.60 -11.25
C CYS A 94 -0.10 -2.51 -10.81
N VAL A 95 1.04 -2.39 -11.48
CA VAL A 95 2.08 -1.37 -11.28
C VAL A 95 1.48 0.03 -11.25
N GLY A 96 0.66 0.40 -12.24
CA GLY A 96 -0.01 1.71 -12.29
C GLY A 96 -0.89 1.98 -11.08
N SER A 97 -1.61 0.96 -10.59
CA SER A 97 -2.44 1.07 -9.39
C SER A 97 -1.61 1.26 -8.12
N VAL A 98 -0.49 0.54 -8.00
CA VAL A 98 0.44 0.65 -6.86
C VAL A 98 1.04 2.06 -6.80
N VAL A 99 1.43 2.62 -7.95
CA VAL A 99 1.94 3.99 -8.05
C VAL A 99 0.84 5.01 -7.75
N ALA A 100 -0.32 4.89 -8.40
CA ALA A 100 -1.44 5.80 -8.22
C ALA A 100 -1.95 5.84 -6.77
N CYS A 101 -1.90 4.71 -6.04
CA CYS A 101 -2.30 4.65 -4.63
C CYS A 101 -1.15 4.87 -3.65
N ASN A 102 0.09 4.99 -4.13
CA ASN A 102 1.30 5.04 -3.31
C ASN A 102 1.37 3.89 -2.28
N ASP A 103 1.14 2.66 -2.77
CA ASP A 103 1.12 1.45 -1.93
C ASP A 103 2.47 0.74 -1.98
N TYR A 104 3.30 0.96 -0.97
CA TYR A 104 4.69 0.47 -0.90
C TYR A 104 4.89 -0.77 -0.02
N GLY A 105 3.96 -1.03 0.90
CA GLY A 105 4.03 -2.17 1.82
C GLY A 105 5.07 -2.06 2.94
N PRO A 106 5.28 -3.15 3.71
CA PRO A 106 6.04 -3.12 4.97
C PRO A 106 7.56 -2.93 4.82
N ASN A 107 8.13 -3.20 3.64
CA ASN A 107 9.58 -3.10 3.41
C ASN A 107 10.10 -1.65 3.34
N ARG A 108 9.23 -0.66 3.43
CA ARG A 108 9.59 0.76 3.40
C ARG A 108 10.66 1.14 4.41
N MET A 109 10.74 0.44 5.53
CA MET A 109 11.68 0.74 6.61
C MET A 109 13.14 0.64 6.16
N ASP A 110 13.45 -0.37 5.36
CA ASP A 110 14.81 -0.68 4.88
C ASP A 110 15.03 -0.19 3.44
N MET A 111 14.04 -0.41 2.58
CA MET A 111 14.17 -0.23 1.14
C MET A 111 13.61 1.10 0.63
N GLY A 112 13.03 1.93 1.51
CA GLY A 112 12.35 3.16 1.12
C GLY A 112 10.96 2.91 0.54
N GLY A 113 10.37 3.96 -0.04
CA GLY A 113 9.06 3.90 -0.68
C GLY A 113 9.13 3.96 -2.20
N LEU A 114 7.97 4.00 -2.83
CA LEU A 114 7.86 4.18 -4.27
C LEU A 114 8.59 5.43 -4.78
N ARG A 115 8.56 6.52 -3.97
CA ARG A 115 9.27 7.77 -4.28
C ARG A 115 10.77 7.58 -4.49
N ASP A 116 11.37 6.58 -3.84
CA ASP A 116 12.80 6.36 -3.82
C ASP A 116 13.26 5.42 -4.95
N CYS A 117 12.33 4.66 -5.53
CA CYS A 117 12.63 3.69 -6.59
C CYS A 117 12.07 4.05 -7.97
N ILE A 118 11.06 4.94 -8.08
CA ILE A 118 10.56 5.38 -9.39
C ILE A 118 11.55 6.39 -9.99
N ILE A 119 12.05 6.08 -11.19
CA ILE A 119 12.99 6.94 -11.95
C ILE A 119 12.40 7.52 -13.21
N GLY A 120 11.25 7.01 -13.66
CA GLY A 120 10.53 7.55 -14.81
C GLY A 120 9.09 7.07 -14.85
N ILE A 121 8.25 7.85 -15.51
CA ILE A 121 6.83 7.55 -15.69
C ILE A 121 6.35 8.03 -17.05
N GLU A 122 5.44 7.28 -17.66
CA GLU A 122 4.67 7.69 -18.83
C GLU A 122 3.20 7.72 -18.45
N TYR A 123 2.47 8.76 -18.87
CA TYR A 123 1.03 8.87 -18.62
C TYR A 123 0.35 9.71 -19.70
N ILE A 124 -0.94 9.46 -19.93
CA ILE A 124 -1.79 10.29 -20.77
C ILE A 124 -2.42 11.36 -19.88
N ASN A 125 -2.20 12.63 -20.20
CA ASN A 125 -2.73 13.77 -19.45
C ASN A 125 -4.18 14.12 -19.87
N GLY A 126 -4.79 15.12 -19.22
CA GLY A 126 -6.17 15.58 -19.53
C GLY A 126 -6.32 16.35 -20.84
N LYS A 127 -5.25 16.47 -21.63
CA LYS A 127 -5.29 16.95 -23.02
C LYS A 127 -5.17 15.80 -24.03
N GLY A 128 -5.09 14.56 -23.54
CA GLY A 128 -4.87 13.37 -24.37
C GLY A 128 -3.45 13.17 -24.87
N GLU A 129 -2.50 13.93 -24.36
CA GLU A 129 -1.09 13.88 -24.76
C GLU A 129 -0.35 12.81 -23.93
N LEU A 130 0.52 12.04 -24.57
CA LEU A 130 1.43 11.13 -23.90
C LEU A 130 2.62 11.91 -23.33
N VAL A 131 2.66 12.02 -22.01
CA VAL A 131 3.74 12.71 -21.27
C VAL A 131 4.73 11.68 -20.75
N LYS A 132 6.02 11.96 -20.95
CA LYS A 132 7.14 11.18 -20.42
C LYS A 132 7.93 12.05 -19.47
N ALA A 133 8.13 11.56 -18.24
CA ALA A 133 8.90 12.24 -17.21
C ALA A 133 9.93 11.28 -16.61
N GLY A 134 11.11 11.80 -16.27
CA GLY A 134 12.24 10.96 -15.88
C GLY A 134 12.85 10.19 -17.05
N GLY A 135 13.51 9.06 -16.76
CA GLY A 135 14.20 8.28 -17.80
C GLY A 135 14.57 6.88 -17.36
N LYS A 136 15.56 6.31 -18.05
CA LYS A 136 16.16 5.01 -17.71
C LYS A 136 17.33 5.14 -16.71
N VAL A 137 17.77 6.34 -16.43
CA VAL A 137 18.93 6.62 -15.58
C VAL A 137 18.51 7.32 -14.29
N VAL A 138 19.17 6.99 -13.20
CA VAL A 138 18.86 7.48 -11.85
C VAL A 138 19.07 9.01 -11.71
N LYS A 139 19.92 9.61 -12.53
CA LYS A 139 20.24 11.03 -12.48
C LYS A 139 19.56 11.79 -13.61
N ASN A 140 18.33 12.22 -13.38
CA ASN A 140 17.64 13.17 -14.26
C ASN A 140 17.24 14.40 -13.43
N VAL A 141 17.95 15.52 -13.63
CA VAL A 141 17.83 16.74 -12.81
C VAL A 141 17.18 17.92 -13.56
N SER A 142 16.68 17.69 -14.77
CA SER A 142 16.07 18.76 -15.57
C SER A 142 14.54 18.73 -15.48
N GLY A 143 13.95 19.83 -15.01
CA GLY A 143 12.51 20.05 -15.00
C GLY A 143 11.81 19.73 -13.68
N TYR A 144 10.48 19.88 -13.67
CA TYR A 144 9.64 19.54 -12.54
C TYR A 144 9.56 18.03 -12.37
N ASP A 145 9.51 17.56 -11.12
CA ASP A 145 9.40 16.13 -10.78
C ASP A 145 7.97 15.62 -10.97
N LEU A 146 7.57 15.49 -12.23
CA LEU A 146 6.26 14.98 -12.61
C LEU A 146 6.06 13.50 -12.18
N THR A 147 7.16 12.77 -12.00
CA THR A 147 7.12 11.39 -11.50
C THR A 147 6.50 11.34 -10.11
N ARG A 148 6.92 12.26 -9.22
CA ARG A 148 6.37 12.34 -7.87
C ARG A 148 4.95 12.90 -7.83
N MET A 149 4.58 13.72 -8.80
CA MET A 149 3.21 14.24 -8.91
C MET A 149 2.18 13.12 -9.13
N MET A 150 2.54 12.12 -9.93
CA MET A 150 1.64 10.99 -10.23
C MET A 150 1.55 9.98 -9.07
N LEU A 151 2.48 10.03 -8.12
CA LEU A 151 2.50 9.15 -6.96
C LEU A 151 1.39 9.53 -5.97
N GLY A 152 0.43 8.65 -5.77
CA GLY A 152 -0.74 8.90 -4.94
C GLY A 152 -1.85 9.68 -5.65
N SER A 153 -1.78 9.83 -6.97
CA SER A 153 -2.78 10.57 -7.79
C SER A 153 -4.15 9.88 -7.86
N GLN A 154 -4.27 8.65 -7.41
CA GLN A 154 -5.50 7.84 -7.44
C GLN A 154 -6.21 7.79 -8.81
N GLY A 155 -5.46 8.06 -9.90
CA GLY A 155 -6.00 8.13 -11.25
C GLY A 155 -6.62 9.48 -11.64
N GLY A 156 -6.68 10.46 -10.73
CA GLY A 156 -7.31 11.75 -10.97
C GLY A 156 -6.49 12.75 -11.79
N LEU A 157 -5.20 12.49 -12.01
CA LEU A 157 -4.31 13.42 -12.71
C LEU A 157 -3.87 12.93 -14.10
N GLY A 158 -4.29 11.72 -14.49
CA GLY A 158 -3.95 11.11 -15.77
C GLY A 158 -3.90 9.60 -15.73
N VAL A 159 -3.80 8.98 -16.89
CA VAL A 159 -3.71 7.52 -17.07
C VAL A 159 -2.24 7.10 -17.13
N ILE A 160 -1.72 6.51 -16.05
CA ILE A 160 -0.36 5.95 -16.04
C ILE A 160 -0.28 4.78 -17.02
N THR A 161 0.66 4.83 -17.97
CA THR A 161 0.82 3.81 -19.02
C THR A 161 2.07 2.96 -18.84
N ALA A 162 3.15 3.53 -18.31
CA ALA A 162 4.38 2.80 -18.00
C ALA A 162 5.14 3.44 -16.83
N VAL A 163 5.95 2.65 -16.15
CA VAL A 163 6.79 3.10 -15.03
C VAL A 163 8.17 2.48 -15.13
N ASN A 164 9.20 3.30 -14.90
CA ASN A 164 10.57 2.87 -14.80
C ASN A 164 10.99 2.86 -13.33
N PHE A 165 11.55 1.75 -12.90
CA PHE A 165 12.00 1.56 -11.52
C PHE A 165 13.51 1.33 -11.45
N LYS A 166 14.10 1.86 -10.41
CA LYS A 166 15.34 1.35 -9.86
C LYS A 166 15.01 0.10 -9.06
N VAL A 167 15.74 -0.98 -9.33
CA VAL A 167 15.67 -2.24 -8.59
C VAL A 167 16.95 -2.44 -7.79
N MET A 168 17.00 -3.46 -6.95
CA MET A 168 18.17 -3.76 -6.13
C MET A 168 18.44 -5.26 -6.12
N PRO A 169 19.69 -5.70 -5.80
CA PRO A 169 19.98 -7.09 -5.55
C PRO A 169 19.10 -7.64 -4.43
N ARG A 170 18.70 -8.89 -4.59
CA ARG A 170 17.91 -9.57 -3.57
C ARG A 170 18.71 -9.65 -2.27
N PRO A 171 18.10 -9.33 -1.10
CA PRO A 171 18.79 -9.45 0.18
C PRO A 171 19.37 -10.84 0.39
N VAL A 172 20.63 -10.88 0.85
CA VAL A 172 21.31 -12.14 1.16
C VAL A 172 20.78 -12.66 2.48
N GLU A 173 20.41 -13.94 2.50
CA GLU A 173 19.96 -14.65 3.70
C GLU A 173 18.90 -13.85 4.50
N PRO A 174 17.68 -13.68 3.95
CA PRO A 174 16.60 -13.05 4.70
C PRO A 174 16.16 -13.95 5.86
N HIS A 175 16.05 -13.37 7.04
CA HIS A 175 15.61 -14.03 8.26
C HIS A 175 14.39 -13.32 8.85
N GLY A 176 13.74 -13.96 9.82
CA GLY A 176 12.67 -13.33 10.57
C GLY A 176 12.41 -13.99 11.90
N MET A 177 11.83 -13.20 12.77
CA MET A 177 11.32 -13.64 14.07
C MET A 177 9.88 -13.20 14.20
N PHE A 178 9.08 -13.96 14.93
CA PHE A 178 7.77 -13.51 15.36
C PHE A 178 7.49 -13.91 16.80
N GLY A 179 6.60 -13.14 17.44
CA GLY A 179 6.11 -13.40 18.78
C GLY A 179 4.61 -13.18 18.84
N ILE A 180 3.94 -13.87 19.77
CA ILE A 180 2.52 -13.70 20.06
C ILE A 180 2.42 -12.98 21.41
N PHE A 181 1.62 -11.92 21.44
CA PHE A 181 1.44 -11.04 22.58
C PHE A 181 -0.04 -10.96 22.92
N ARG A 182 -0.35 -11.07 24.19
CA ARG A 182 -1.66 -10.69 24.70
C ARG A 182 -1.70 -9.17 24.84
N ASP A 183 -2.83 -8.59 24.51
CA ASP A 183 -3.03 -7.15 24.58
C ASP A 183 -1.96 -6.36 23.80
N GLU A 184 -1.72 -5.13 24.14
CA GLU A 184 -0.83 -4.20 23.43
C GLU A 184 0.56 -4.08 24.08
N VAL A 185 0.98 -5.09 24.86
CA VAL A 185 2.28 -5.12 25.54
C VAL A 185 3.45 -4.98 24.56
N TRP A 186 3.28 -5.49 23.33
CA TRP A 186 4.27 -5.37 22.27
C TRP A 186 4.62 -3.91 21.93
N LEU A 187 3.71 -2.94 22.15
CA LEU A 187 3.96 -1.52 21.88
C LEU A 187 5.07 -0.96 22.80
N SER A 188 5.03 -1.27 24.09
CA SER A 188 6.05 -0.81 25.03
C SER A 188 7.42 -1.43 24.72
N GLN A 189 7.45 -2.70 24.36
CA GLN A 189 8.67 -3.40 23.98
C GLN A 189 9.23 -2.88 22.65
N LEU A 190 8.35 -2.54 21.71
CA LEU A 190 8.77 -1.92 20.46
C LEU A 190 9.44 -0.56 20.68
N LYS A 191 8.99 0.24 21.66
CA LYS A 191 9.68 1.48 22.05
C LYS A 191 11.12 1.21 22.50
N GLU A 192 11.33 0.18 23.29
CA GLU A 192 12.69 -0.21 23.72
C GLU A 192 13.54 -0.72 22.54
N LEU A 193 12.95 -1.55 21.67
CA LEU A 193 13.62 -2.05 20.47
C LEU A 193 14.11 -0.91 19.56
N ARG A 194 13.30 0.14 19.38
CA ARG A 194 13.68 1.31 18.58
C ARG A 194 14.93 2.03 19.10
N LYS A 195 15.18 2.03 20.41
CA LYS A 195 16.37 2.64 21.00
C LYS A 195 17.65 1.94 20.57
N LEU A 196 17.58 0.64 20.31
CA LEU A 196 18.73 -0.19 19.93
C LEU A 196 19.16 0.02 18.47
N ARG A 197 18.36 0.69 17.65
CA ARG A 197 18.64 0.95 16.23
C ARG A 197 19.03 -0.30 15.43
N ILE A 198 18.35 -1.40 15.70
CA ILE A 198 18.57 -2.68 15.01
C ILE A 198 18.16 -2.52 13.53
N PRO A 199 18.99 -2.98 12.56
CA PRO A 199 18.66 -2.91 11.14
C PRO A 199 17.63 -3.97 10.78
N LEU A 200 16.35 -3.63 10.93
CA LEU A 200 15.23 -4.47 10.51
C LEU A 200 14.79 -4.10 9.09
N ASN A 201 14.53 -5.10 8.26
CA ASN A 201 13.99 -4.89 6.92
C ASN A 201 12.49 -4.50 6.98
N TRP A 202 11.76 -5.12 7.90
CA TRP A 202 10.35 -4.84 8.13
C TRP A 202 9.95 -5.21 9.56
N ILE A 203 8.87 -4.59 10.04
CA ILE A 203 8.19 -4.95 11.28
C ILE A 203 6.69 -4.77 11.09
N GLN A 204 5.90 -5.74 11.53
CA GLN A 204 4.46 -5.73 11.39
C GLN A 204 3.78 -6.41 12.56
N ALA A 205 2.73 -5.79 13.08
CA ALA A 205 1.86 -6.36 14.09
C ALA A 205 0.47 -6.64 13.52
N LEU A 206 -0.14 -7.73 13.92
CA LEU A 206 -1.43 -8.21 13.45
C LEU A 206 -2.29 -8.64 14.61
N SER A 207 -3.51 -8.14 14.69
CA SER A 207 -4.47 -8.64 15.66
C SER A 207 -5.01 -10.00 15.23
N THR A 208 -5.22 -10.89 16.19
CA THR A 208 -5.84 -12.18 16.00
C THR A 208 -7.28 -12.20 16.54
N SER A 209 -8.04 -13.23 16.24
CA SER A 209 -9.44 -13.36 16.69
C SER A 209 -9.57 -13.60 18.21
N ASP A 210 -8.52 -14.11 18.86
CA ASP A 210 -8.48 -14.43 20.29
C ASP A 210 -7.96 -13.29 21.18
N SER A 211 -7.99 -12.07 20.66
CA SER A 211 -7.48 -10.86 21.33
C SER A 211 -5.98 -10.79 21.53
N SER A 212 -5.22 -11.63 20.83
CA SER A 212 -3.76 -11.58 20.79
C SER A 212 -3.24 -10.74 19.62
N TRP A 213 -1.94 -10.48 19.64
CA TRP A 213 -1.21 -9.85 18.55
C TRP A 213 -0.06 -10.75 18.10
N VAL A 214 0.13 -10.86 16.80
CA VAL A 214 1.32 -11.47 16.21
C VAL A 214 2.24 -10.35 15.75
N LEU A 215 3.41 -10.22 16.36
CA LEU A 215 4.44 -9.28 15.92
C LEU A 215 5.50 -10.04 15.14
N GLY A 216 5.71 -9.67 13.90
CA GLY A 216 6.75 -10.20 13.03
C GLY A 216 7.80 -9.16 12.72
N MET A 217 9.05 -9.58 12.60
CA MET A 217 10.21 -8.75 12.28
C MET A 217 11.10 -9.50 11.28
N GLY A 218 11.51 -8.81 10.22
CA GLY A 218 12.46 -9.34 9.24
C GLY A 218 13.78 -8.59 9.26
N TYR A 219 14.85 -9.29 9.03
CA TYR A 219 16.21 -8.77 8.95
C TYR A 219 17.04 -9.61 7.96
N SER A 220 18.18 -9.09 7.54
CA SER A 220 19.08 -9.75 6.59
C SER A 220 20.52 -9.65 7.08
N GLY A 221 21.38 -10.56 6.61
CA GLY A 221 22.80 -10.50 6.88
C GLY A 221 23.43 -11.85 7.15
N ASN A 222 24.76 -11.83 7.26
CA ASN A 222 25.55 -13.02 7.56
C ASN A 222 25.30 -13.54 9.00
N LYS A 223 25.79 -14.73 9.28
CA LYS A 223 25.59 -15.42 10.57
C LYS A 223 25.95 -14.56 11.81
N LEU A 224 26.99 -13.74 11.71
CA LEU A 224 27.42 -12.89 12.83
C LEU A 224 26.40 -11.78 13.12
N ASN A 225 25.99 -11.05 12.09
CA ASN A 225 24.96 -10.01 12.18
C ASN A 225 23.64 -10.59 12.65
N ARG A 226 23.25 -11.74 12.11
CA ARG A 226 22.04 -12.44 12.53
C ARG A 226 22.05 -12.74 14.02
N ASN A 227 23.10 -13.37 14.53
CA ASN A 227 23.18 -13.73 15.95
C ASN A 227 23.10 -12.49 16.86
N ARG A 228 23.72 -11.39 16.45
CA ARG A 228 23.63 -10.11 17.18
C ARG A 228 22.20 -9.60 17.21
N ILE A 229 21.56 -9.48 16.05
CA ILE A 229 20.18 -8.98 15.91
C ILE A 229 19.21 -9.83 16.73
N GLU A 230 19.31 -11.15 16.60
CA GLU A 230 18.48 -12.09 17.37
C GLU A 230 18.69 -11.97 18.87
N GLY A 231 19.95 -11.79 19.32
CA GLY A 231 20.28 -11.56 20.73
C GLY A 231 19.63 -10.29 21.26
N GLU A 232 19.77 -9.18 20.55
CA GLU A 232 19.19 -7.88 20.93
C GLU A 232 17.64 -7.93 20.96
N ILE A 233 17.02 -8.58 19.97
CA ILE A 233 15.56 -8.79 19.95
C ILE A 233 15.13 -9.64 21.14
N ARG A 234 15.83 -10.73 21.45
CA ARG A 234 15.51 -11.61 22.58
C ARG A 234 15.69 -10.91 23.93
N GLU A 235 16.65 -10.02 24.06
CA GLU A 235 16.82 -9.22 25.27
C GLU A 235 15.60 -8.35 25.56
N VAL A 236 15.05 -7.71 24.53
CA VAL A 236 13.84 -6.86 24.67
C VAL A 236 12.57 -7.68 24.87
N PHE A 237 12.39 -8.74 24.09
CA PHE A 237 11.14 -9.51 24.05
C PHE A 237 11.18 -10.82 24.86
N GLY A 238 12.33 -11.23 25.37
CA GLY A 238 12.58 -12.57 25.90
C GLY A 238 11.67 -13.01 27.05
N LYS A 239 11.14 -12.10 27.84
CA LYS A 239 10.19 -12.41 28.91
C LYS A 239 8.74 -12.57 28.42
N THR A 240 8.44 -12.08 27.23
CA THR A 240 7.09 -12.01 26.67
C THR A 240 6.88 -13.00 25.51
N LEU A 241 7.97 -13.53 24.95
CA LEU A 241 7.95 -14.56 23.90
C LEU A 241 7.48 -15.94 24.39
N ASN A 242 7.16 -16.09 25.69
CA ASN A 242 6.71 -17.32 26.33
C ASN A 242 5.20 -17.48 26.40
N ILE A 243 4.44 -16.98 25.45
CA ILE A 243 2.99 -17.13 25.44
C ILE A 243 2.61 -18.32 24.58
N GLN A 244 2.06 -19.34 25.21
CA GLN A 244 1.43 -20.50 24.58
C GLN A 244 -0.05 -20.22 24.30
N PRO A 245 -0.49 -20.15 23.06
CA PRO A 245 -1.84 -20.62 22.72
C PRO A 245 -1.74 -22.15 22.45
N ASP A 246 -2.62 -22.93 23.01
CA ASP A 246 -2.83 -24.37 22.75
C ASP A 246 -1.76 -25.34 23.27
N GLY A 247 -1.02 -25.01 24.33
CA GLY A 247 -0.08 -25.95 24.93
C GLY A 247 1.17 -26.24 24.08
N LYS A 248 1.36 -25.56 22.94
CA LYS A 248 2.55 -25.62 22.10
C LYS A 248 3.36 -24.34 22.30
N SER A 249 4.61 -24.49 22.69
CA SER A 249 5.54 -23.36 22.87
C SER A 249 5.89 -22.74 21.50
N TYR A 250 5.34 -21.59 21.18
CA TYR A 250 5.81 -20.73 20.10
C TYR A 250 6.78 -19.68 20.67
N SER A 251 7.70 -20.12 21.52
CA SER A 251 8.80 -19.28 21.99
C SER A 251 9.65 -18.91 20.78
N GLY A 252 9.65 -17.62 20.41
CA GLY A 252 10.47 -17.00 19.38
C GLY A 252 11.07 -17.97 18.36
N GLN A 253 10.23 -18.53 17.47
CA GLN A 253 10.76 -19.42 16.45
C GLN A 253 11.55 -18.58 15.44
N ILE A 254 12.82 -18.79 15.39
CA ILE A 254 13.70 -18.29 14.35
C ILE A 254 13.44 -19.14 13.12
N PHE A 255 12.90 -18.53 12.07
CA PHE A 255 12.74 -19.21 10.80
C PHE A 255 13.92 -18.86 9.92
N THR A 256 14.73 -19.86 9.60
CA THR A 256 15.83 -19.73 8.66
C THR A 256 15.34 -19.71 7.21
N PRO A 257 16.04 -19.01 6.30
CA PRO A 257 15.75 -19.07 4.87
C PRO A 257 15.84 -20.52 4.37
N GLY A 258 14.87 -20.95 3.61
CA GLY A 258 14.76 -22.33 3.13
C GLY A 258 13.67 -23.15 3.83
N GLU A 259 13.22 -22.76 5.00
CA GLU A 259 11.99 -23.33 5.53
C GLU A 259 10.80 -22.70 4.84
N GLN A 260 10.00 -23.50 4.14
CA GLN A 260 8.79 -23.07 3.41
C GLN A 260 7.83 -22.21 4.25
N ARG A 261 7.96 -22.27 5.59
CA ARG A 261 7.14 -21.54 6.55
C ARG A 261 7.47 -20.05 6.67
N PHE A 262 8.72 -19.63 6.41
CA PHE A 262 9.10 -18.21 6.53
C PHE A 262 8.72 -17.41 5.29
N THR A 263 8.94 -17.96 4.10
CA THR A 263 8.51 -17.32 2.84
C THR A 263 6.99 -17.17 2.77
N GLY A 264 6.25 -17.97 3.56
CA GLY A 264 4.80 -17.92 3.72
C GLY A 264 4.29 -16.94 4.79
N PHE A 265 5.13 -16.38 5.69
CA PHE A 265 4.59 -15.58 6.80
C PHE A 265 3.88 -14.31 6.31
N LEU A 266 4.50 -13.45 5.52
CA LEU A 266 3.82 -12.31 4.91
C LEU A 266 2.71 -12.72 3.92
N PRO A 267 2.90 -13.71 3.02
CA PRO A 267 1.82 -14.25 2.21
C PRO A 267 0.71 -14.93 3.02
N SER A 268 1.02 -15.73 4.04
CA SER A 268 -0.01 -16.40 4.85
C SER A 268 -0.81 -15.43 5.72
N ILE A 269 -0.21 -14.33 6.15
CA ILE A 269 -0.92 -13.22 6.77
C ILE A 269 -1.89 -12.58 5.76
N ARG A 270 -1.43 -12.30 4.54
CA ARG A 270 -2.28 -11.80 3.46
C ARG A 270 -3.37 -12.80 3.10
N ASP A 271 -3.04 -14.09 3.05
CA ASP A 271 -3.99 -15.15 2.73
C ASP A 271 -5.01 -15.40 3.84
N ALA A 272 -4.60 -15.33 5.11
CA ALA A 272 -5.52 -15.35 6.25
C ALA A 272 -6.43 -14.10 6.30
N TRP A 273 -6.02 -13.06 5.57
CA TRP A 273 -6.72 -11.79 5.44
C TRP A 273 -7.32 -11.62 4.04
N LYS A 274 -7.40 -12.69 3.23
CA LYS A 274 -8.19 -12.65 2.00
C LYS A 274 -9.54 -12.05 2.33
N MET A 275 -9.80 -10.91 1.72
CA MET A 275 -11.09 -10.25 1.84
C MET A 275 -12.12 -11.20 1.22
N GLU A 276 -12.93 -11.83 2.08
CA GLU A 276 -14.20 -12.34 1.63
C GLU A 276 -14.97 -11.17 1.02
N GLU A 277 -15.83 -11.41 0.06
CA GLU A 277 -16.53 -10.39 -0.75
C GLU A 277 -17.29 -9.30 0.05
N SER A 278 -17.37 -9.43 1.37
CA SER A 278 -18.12 -8.56 2.28
C SER A 278 -17.27 -7.80 3.30
N HIS A 279 -15.99 -7.57 3.05
CA HIS A 279 -15.15 -6.88 4.03
C HIS A 279 -15.05 -5.37 3.77
N PHE A 280 -15.20 -4.61 4.86
CA PHE A 280 -14.84 -3.20 4.94
C PHE A 280 -13.37 -3.07 5.31
N HIS A 281 -12.59 -2.33 4.53
CA HIS A 281 -11.15 -2.18 4.73
C HIS A 281 -10.75 -0.71 4.61
N VAL A 282 -10.12 -0.20 5.64
CA VAL A 282 -9.56 1.16 5.69
C VAL A 282 -8.05 1.08 5.83
N PHE A 283 -7.33 1.80 4.99
CA PHE A 283 -5.90 2.03 5.13
C PHE A 283 -5.66 3.47 5.57
N ALA A 284 -4.99 3.62 6.70
CA ALA A 284 -4.65 4.91 7.29
C ALA A 284 -3.14 5.00 7.56
N THR A 285 -2.60 6.20 7.58
CA THR A 285 -1.24 6.49 8.04
C THR A 285 -1.29 7.51 9.15
N LEU A 286 -0.59 7.23 10.25
CA LEU A 286 -0.42 8.12 11.40
C LEU A 286 1.05 8.48 11.58
N PRO A 287 1.37 9.61 12.22
CA PRO A 287 2.69 9.82 12.77
C PRO A 287 3.14 8.63 13.63
N THR A 288 4.39 8.22 13.51
CA THR A 288 4.86 6.98 14.16
C THR A 288 4.74 7.02 15.68
N GLU A 289 4.79 8.21 16.29
CA GLU A 289 4.60 8.37 17.74
C GLU A 289 3.15 8.13 18.18
N GLU A 290 2.17 8.42 17.33
CA GLU A 290 0.76 8.15 17.62
C GLU A 290 0.42 6.67 17.64
N ILE A 291 1.16 5.84 16.91
CA ILE A 291 0.98 4.37 16.95
C ILE A 291 1.05 3.86 18.40
N PHE A 292 1.89 4.46 19.24
CA PHE A 292 2.07 4.03 20.63
C PHE A 292 0.95 4.45 21.58
N THR A 293 0.09 5.34 21.17
CA THR A 293 -1.04 5.85 21.95
C THR A 293 -2.39 5.59 21.30
N PHE A 294 -2.37 4.98 20.10
CA PHE A 294 -3.58 4.68 19.36
C PHE A 294 -4.44 3.64 20.09
N PRO A 295 -5.77 3.86 20.23
CA PRO A 295 -6.63 3.01 21.05
C PRO A 295 -7.05 1.72 20.32
N PHE A 296 -6.10 0.85 19.97
CA PHE A 296 -6.33 -0.40 19.24
C PHE A 296 -7.38 -1.31 19.87
N GLU A 297 -7.37 -1.40 21.22
CA GLU A 297 -8.30 -2.23 21.98
C GLU A 297 -9.78 -1.86 21.70
N THR A 298 -10.05 -0.58 21.49
CA THR A 298 -11.41 -0.10 21.14
C THR A 298 -11.91 -0.69 19.83
N PHE A 299 -11.02 -0.83 18.85
CA PHE A 299 -11.35 -1.39 17.55
C PHE A 299 -11.39 -2.91 17.58
N ARG A 300 -10.51 -3.55 18.33
CA ARG A 300 -10.53 -4.99 18.53
C ARG A 300 -11.83 -5.47 19.20
N LYS A 301 -12.27 -4.76 20.26
CA LYS A 301 -13.58 -5.01 20.90
C LYS A 301 -14.76 -4.82 19.95
N ALA A 302 -14.60 -4.03 18.91
CA ALA A 302 -15.57 -3.87 17.84
C ALA A 302 -15.33 -4.85 16.66
N ASN A 303 -14.62 -5.96 16.89
CA ASN A 303 -14.34 -7.04 15.94
C ASN A 303 -13.53 -6.62 14.70
N PHE A 304 -12.77 -5.54 14.78
CA PHE A 304 -11.83 -5.23 13.72
C PHE A 304 -10.63 -6.19 13.74
N LYS A 305 -10.25 -6.65 12.55
CA LYS A 305 -8.89 -7.17 12.31
C LYS A 305 -8.00 -5.98 11.98
N ILE A 306 -6.84 -5.89 12.63
CA ILE A 306 -5.95 -4.74 12.53
C ILE A 306 -4.56 -5.21 12.15
N ALA A 307 -3.97 -4.59 11.10
CA ALA A 307 -2.55 -4.70 10.80
C ALA A 307 -1.89 -3.36 11.02
N VAL A 308 -0.75 -3.37 11.72
CA VAL A 308 0.01 -2.17 12.03
C VAL A 308 1.41 -2.33 11.49
N HIS A 309 1.88 -1.32 10.76
CA HIS A 309 3.27 -1.15 10.39
C HIS A 309 3.88 -0.03 11.25
N PRO A 310 4.37 -0.35 12.45
CA PRO A 310 4.58 0.65 13.49
C PRO A 310 5.70 1.65 13.19
N THR A 311 6.64 1.31 12.32
CA THR A 311 7.74 2.21 11.91
C THR A 311 7.37 3.09 10.72
N GLY A 312 6.39 2.69 9.92
CA GLY A 312 5.84 3.47 8.82
C GLY A 312 4.64 4.32 9.20
N GLY A 313 4.04 4.04 10.35
CA GLY A 313 2.81 4.68 10.79
C GLY A 313 1.55 4.12 10.11
N ASP A 314 1.66 3.05 9.33
CA ASP A 314 0.58 2.52 8.53
C ASP A 314 -0.30 1.56 9.33
N ILE A 315 -1.62 1.72 9.22
CA ILE A 315 -2.62 0.87 9.86
C ILE A 315 -3.67 0.45 8.84
N HIS A 316 -3.98 -0.83 8.84
CA HIS A 316 -5.10 -1.40 8.11
C HIS A 316 -6.18 -1.84 9.10
N PHE A 317 -7.38 -1.35 8.94
CA PHE A 317 -8.56 -1.75 9.68
C PHE A 317 -9.46 -2.56 8.75
N MET A 318 -9.83 -3.77 9.15
CA MET A 318 -10.73 -4.62 8.38
C MET A 318 -11.88 -5.10 9.25
N HIS A 319 -13.08 -5.07 8.69
CA HIS A 319 -14.30 -5.48 9.37
C HIS A 319 -15.23 -6.24 8.42
N LYS A 320 -16.03 -7.15 8.96
CA LYS A 320 -17.00 -7.96 8.18
C LYS A 320 -18.34 -7.27 7.92
N SER A 321 -18.45 -5.95 8.17
CA SER A 321 -19.70 -5.22 7.95
C SER A 321 -20.07 -5.15 6.48
N THR A 322 -21.34 -5.43 6.19
CA THR A 322 -21.93 -5.37 4.85
C THR A 322 -22.90 -4.18 4.72
N GLU A 323 -23.38 -3.66 5.84
CA GLU A 323 -24.33 -2.56 5.91
C GLU A 323 -23.64 -1.21 5.75
N ARG A 324 -24.05 -0.39 4.78
CA ARG A 324 -23.51 0.94 4.52
C ARG A 324 -23.49 1.83 5.78
N LYS A 325 -24.58 1.84 6.54
CA LYS A 325 -24.68 2.64 7.78
C LYS A 325 -23.65 2.25 8.81
N GLU A 326 -23.41 0.95 8.97
CA GLU A 326 -22.41 0.42 9.89
C GLU A 326 -20.99 0.77 9.40
N GLN A 327 -20.71 0.62 8.11
CA GLN A 327 -19.42 0.98 7.52
C GLN A 327 -19.08 2.47 7.71
N LEU A 328 -20.07 3.35 7.54
CA LEU A 328 -19.90 4.80 7.80
C LEU A 328 -19.63 5.07 9.28
N GLN A 329 -20.34 4.42 10.19
CA GLN A 329 -20.08 4.56 11.63
C GLN A 329 -18.66 4.06 11.99
N HIS A 330 -18.21 2.98 11.38
CA HIS A 330 -16.85 2.49 11.55
C HIS A 330 -15.80 3.47 11.04
N LEU A 331 -16.04 4.06 9.89
CA LEU A 331 -15.15 5.06 9.30
C LEU A 331 -15.06 6.31 10.19
N GLU A 332 -16.20 6.84 10.69
CA GLU A 332 -16.23 7.96 11.64
C GLU A 332 -15.47 7.65 12.92
N LYS A 333 -15.61 6.43 13.43
CA LYS A 333 -14.89 5.97 14.62
C LYS A 333 -13.36 5.93 14.38
N ILE A 334 -12.92 5.43 13.24
CA ILE A 334 -11.49 5.43 12.86
C ILE A 334 -10.98 6.87 12.78
N LYS A 335 -11.70 7.74 12.06
CA LYS A 335 -11.35 9.15 11.93
C LYS A 335 -11.26 9.88 13.27
N SER A 336 -12.24 9.69 14.14
CA SER A 336 -12.24 10.31 15.46
C SER A 336 -11.09 9.86 16.36
N ALA A 337 -10.52 8.68 16.10
CA ALA A 337 -9.33 8.21 16.80
C ALA A 337 -8.01 8.73 16.19
N MET A 338 -8.05 9.27 14.96
CA MET A 338 -6.90 9.88 14.28
C MET A 338 -6.81 11.37 14.64
N ILE A 339 -6.28 11.68 15.81
CA ILE A 339 -6.36 13.02 16.42
C ILE A 339 -5.39 14.01 15.78
N HIS A 340 -4.28 13.55 15.24
CA HIS A 340 -3.20 14.42 14.75
C HIS A 340 -3.47 14.94 13.34
N ALA A 341 -3.11 16.21 13.09
CA ALA A 341 -3.30 16.88 11.80
C ALA A 341 -2.58 16.19 10.62
N ASP A 342 -1.49 15.44 10.91
CA ASP A 342 -0.71 14.70 9.90
C ASP A 342 -1.23 13.27 9.65
N SER A 343 -2.25 12.83 10.40
CA SER A 343 -2.90 11.54 10.20
C SER A 343 -3.75 11.57 8.93
N LYS A 344 -3.64 10.53 8.09
CA LYS A 344 -4.28 10.49 6.77
C LYS A 344 -4.98 9.17 6.51
N LEU A 345 -6.21 9.25 6.03
CA LEU A 345 -6.82 8.12 5.33
C LEU A 345 -6.20 8.02 3.93
N ARG A 346 -5.68 6.85 3.59
CA ARG A 346 -5.05 6.59 2.28
C ARG A 346 -6.07 6.11 1.27
N TRP A 347 -6.87 5.13 1.67
CA TRP A 347 -7.96 4.61 0.87
C TRP A 347 -8.92 3.79 1.74
N VAL A 348 -10.13 3.63 1.25
CA VAL A 348 -11.17 2.77 1.83
C VAL A 348 -11.70 1.87 0.73
N SER A 349 -11.87 0.60 1.03
CA SER A 349 -12.54 -0.38 0.18
C SER A 349 -13.69 -1.00 0.95
N SER A 350 -14.85 -1.13 0.33
CA SER A 350 -16.02 -1.73 0.95
C SER A 350 -16.84 -2.53 -0.06
N THR A 351 -17.45 -3.64 0.36
CA THR A 351 -18.45 -4.40 -0.38
C THR A 351 -19.74 -4.48 0.45
N PRO A 352 -20.92 -4.44 -0.17
CA PRO A 352 -21.30 -3.66 -1.33
C PRO A 352 -21.77 -2.25 -0.91
N LYS A 353 -21.44 -1.22 -1.66
CA LYS A 353 -22.13 0.08 -1.61
C LYS A 353 -21.73 1.08 -0.53
N CYS A 354 -20.45 1.33 -0.26
CA CYS A 354 -20.10 2.67 0.17
C CYS A 354 -20.00 3.56 -1.08
N SER A 355 -20.92 4.50 -1.22
CA SER A 355 -20.74 5.59 -2.17
C SER A 355 -19.45 6.32 -1.82
N PHE A 356 -18.59 6.56 -2.81
CA PHE A 356 -17.39 7.39 -2.61
C PHE A 356 -17.74 8.82 -2.17
N MET A 357 -18.97 9.28 -2.43
CA MET A 357 -19.48 10.57 -1.95
C MET A 357 -19.47 10.69 -0.42
N ASP A 358 -19.66 9.56 0.29
CA ASP A 358 -19.61 9.57 1.76
C ASP A 358 -18.18 9.68 2.31
N LEU A 359 -17.17 9.36 1.51
CA LEU A 359 -15.75 9.49 1.87
C LEU A 359 -15.23 10.93 1.74
N GLY A 360 -15.88 11.76 0.92
CA GLY A 360 -15.50 13.15 0.69
C GLY A 360 -15.51 14.03 1.94
N LYS A 361 -16.29 13.68 2.95
CA LYS A 361 -16.32 14.37 4.24
C LYS A 361 -15.13 14.04 5.17
N PHE A 362 -14.21 13.19 4.73
CA PHE A 362 -13.14 12.65 5.57
C PHE A 362 -11.78 13.29 5.29
N GLY A 363 -11.49 14.34 6.01
CA GLY A 363 -10.15 14.87 6.20
C GLY A 363 -9.58 15.57 4.97
N VAL A 364 -9.91 16.83 4.83
CA VAL A 364 -9.20 17.74 3.92
C VAL A 364 -7.76 17.85 4.41
N ALA A 365 -6.84 17.15 3.73
CA ALA A 365 -5.42 17.32 3.98
C ALA A 365 -5.02 18.79 3.76
N SER A 366 -4.11 19.31 4.59
CA SER A 366 -3.48 20.61 4.32
C SER A 366 -2.95 20.61 2.88
N GLY A 367 -3.43 21.53 2.04
CA GLY A 367 -3.08 21.57 0.62
C GLY A 367 -4.17 21.10 -0.36
N TYR A 368 -5.36 20.76 0.12
CA TYR A 368 -6.48 20.34 -0.73
C TYR A 368 -6.82 21.38 -1.81
N SER A 369 -6.84 22.67 -1.47
CA SER A 369 -7.05 23.75 -2.45
C SER A 369 -6.00 23.77 -3.56
N LEU A 370 -4.74 23.42 -3.25
CA LEU A 370 -3.68 23.26 -4.24
C LEU A 370 -3.94 22.05 -5.13
N VAL A 371 -4.36 20.94 -4.54
CA VAL A 371 -4.68 19.70 -5.26
C VAL A 371 -5.87 19.90 -6.21
N LYS A 372 -6.93 20.57 -5.78
CA LYS A 372 -8.06 20.96 -6.65
C LYS A 372 -7.62 21.83 -7.84
N ARG A 373 -6.77 22.84 -7.58
CA ARG A 373 -6.23 23.69 -8.66
C ARG A 373 -5.38 22.88 -9.65
N LEU A 374 -4.56 21.97 -9.14
CA LEU A 374 -3.74 21.08 -9.96
C LEU A 374 -4.61 20.18 -10.82
N LYS A 375 -5.63 19.54 -10.24
CA LYS A 375 -6.61 18.72 -10.95
C LYS A 375 -7.27 19.52 -12.09
N LYS A 376 -7.82 20.70 -11.80
CA LYS A 376 -8.45 21.56 -12.79
C LYS A 376 -7.51 21.96 -13.94
N HIS A 377 -6.22 22.12 -13.65
CA HIS A 377 -5.21 22.45 -14.67
C HIS A 377 -4.82 21.23 -15.51
N LEU A 378 -4.65 20.07 -14.89
CA LEU A 378 -4.20 18.84 -15.55
C LEU A 378 -5.33 18.05 -16.24
N ASP A 379 -6.56 18.22 -15.80
CA ASP A 379 -7.76 17.58 -16.34
C ASP A 379 -8.87 18.62 -16.54
N PRO A 380 -8.71 19.56 -17.51
CA PRO A 380 -9.65 20.65 -17.71
C PRO A 380 -11.03 20.17 -18.17
N ALA A 381 -11.13 18.99 -18.80
CA ALA A 381 -12.39 18.38 -19.22
C ALA A 381 -13.10 17.60 -18.07
N GLY A 382 -12.42 17.38 -16.92
CA GLY A 382 -12.97 16.66 -15.77
C GLY A 382 -13.27 15.18 -16.02
N VAL A 383 -12.53 14.53 -16.93
CA VAL A 383 -12.84 13.15 -17.34
C VAL A 383 -12.18 12.07 -16.49
N PHE A 384 -11.09 12.37 -15.78
CA PHE A 384 -10.42 11.42 -14.88
C PHE A 384 -11.11 11.39 -13.52
N PHE A 385 -12.17 10.60 -13.40
CA PHE A 385 -12.89 10.52 -12.14
C PHE A 385 -12.06 9.82 -11.05
N ALA A 386 -11.79 10.55 -9.99
CA ALA A 386 -11.18 10.02 -8.78
C ALA A 386 -11.83 10.67 -7.55
N PRO A 387 -12.42 9.90 -6.64
CA PRO A 387 -13.24 10.43 -5.53
C PRO A 387 -12.55 11.49 -4.69
N TYR A 388 -11.25 11.38 -4.50
CA TYR A 388 -10.47 12.34 -3.71
C TYR A 388 -10.45 13.77 -4.31
N TYR A 389 -10.60 13.91 -5.62
CA TYR A 389 -10.51 15.19 -6.34
C TYR A 389 -11.87 15.77 -6.70
N ASP A 390 -12.86 14.88 -6.93
CA ASP A 390 -14.11 15.24 -7.57
C ASP A 390 -15.26 15.44 -6.56
N LEU A 391 -14.97 15.26 -5.27
CA LEU A 391 -15.94 15.54 -4.21
C LEU A 391 -15.88 17.01 -3.80
N GLU A 392 -17.03 17.64 -3.69
CA GLU A 392 -17.15 18.94 -3.06
C GLU A 392 -17.08 18.75 -1.54
N PHE A 393 -16.12 19.40 -0.93
CA PHE A 393 -16.04 19.51 0.52
C PHE A 393 -16.64 20.86 0.88
N ASP A 394 -17.69 20.87 1.68
CA ASP A 394 -18.13 22.09 2.35
C ASP A 394 -17.00 22.61 3.22
N GLU A 395 -16.56 23.86 2.99
CA GLU A 395 -15.50 24.54 3.71
C GLU A 395 -15.83 24.72 5.20
#